data_5f6c452b384cc3ca3118cfaa6754d5e4
#
_entry.id   5f6c452b384cc3ca3118cfaa6754d5e4
#
_cell.length_a   1.000
_cell.length_b   1.000
_cell.length_c   1.000
_cell.angle_alpha   90.00
_cell.angle_beta   90.00
_cell.angle_gamma   90.00
#
_symmetry.space_group_name_H-M   'P 1'
#
loop_
_entity.id
_entity.type
_entity.pdbx_description
1 polymer ?
#
loop_
_entity_poly.entity_id
_entity_poly.type
_entity_poly.pdbx_seq_one_letter_code
_entity_poly.pdbx_strand_id
1 'polypeptide(L)'
;MTTPEPGIVIVGAGQAGVQAAESLRDAGFTGPLTLIGDEPELPYQRPPLSKEYLAGKLSGEELTLRADRFYADREIELIVGRRVVGLDRARRKVTLDDHTELPYAHLVLATGSRPRPLPLPGSGLAGVFDLRTRADAEELRHRLGEARDVVVIGAGFIGLEFAAACRAAGLSPVVLDIADQVMGRAVSVSTAVHFAEQHRLGGTRLLMGTAPTELIGRDGRVTGVRTADGTTVPADLVVTGIGVLPNAELAGLAGLETDNGIVVDAHLATADPHISAIGDCAAFPDPHGSGRRIRLESVQNAADQARCLAARLTGTPRPYDALPWFWSYQGDLRLQIAGLSTGHDHTCVHTDERGNGFSVFCFRDGALVAVESVNRPADHMAARRVLAAGLTVTPEDVAEPGFSLRSHLARATVSDRRTSA
;
A
#
# COMPACT_ATOMS: atom_id res chain seq x y z
N MET A 1 -14.92 1.38 42.01
CA MET A 1 -14.46 1.80 40.68
C MET A 1 -15.26 0.99 39.67
N THR A 2 -16.18 1.60 38.96
CA THR A 2 -16.92 0.95 37.88
C THR A 2 -15.92 0.61 36.76
N THR A 3 -15.84 -0.67 36.39
CA THR A 3 -15.08 -1.11 35.23
C THR A 3 -15.62 -0.32 34.04
N PRO A 4 -14.78 0.36 33.24
CA PRO A 4 -15.25 1.08 32.05
C PRO A 4 -16.03 0.11 31.16
N GLU A 5 -17.16 0.57 30.61
CA GLU A 5 -17.89 -0.23 29.63
C GLU A 5 -16.97 -0.57 28.45
N PRO A 6 -16.91 -1.85 28.04
CA PRO A 6 -16.05 -2.24 26.96
C PRO A 6 -16.52 -1.61 25.64
N GLY A 7 -15.65 -0.84 24.99
CA GLY A 7 -15.90 -0.14 23.75
C GLY A 7 -15.30 -0.85 22.53
N ILE A 8 -15.04 -0.09 21.47
CA ILE A 8 -14.28 -0.54 20.31
C ILE A 8 -12.80 -0.22 20.55
N VAL A 9 -11.95 -1.24 20.42
CA VAL A 9 -10.49 -1.10 20.43
C VAL A 9 -9.97 -1.33 19.03
N ILE A 10 -9.17 -0.38 18.50
CA ILE A 10 -8.52 -0.45 17.20
C ILE A 10 -7.02 -0.59 17.42
N VAL A 11 -6.43 -1.68 16.92
CA VAL A 11 -4.99 -1.97 17.01
C VAL A 11 -4.32 -1.64 15.70
N GLY A 12 -3.48 -0.61 15.72
CA GLY A 12 -2.79 -0.05 14.57
C GLY A 12 -3.30 1.35 14.22
N ALA A 13 -2.48 2.37 14.47
CA ALA A 13 -2.79 3.78 14.24
C ALA A 13 -2.29 4.29 12.86
N GLY A 14 -2.24 3.41 11.85
CA GLY A 14 -2.01 3.78 10.46
C GLY A 14 -3.28 4.28 9.76
N GLN A 15 -3.23 4.36 8.41
CA GLN A 15 -4.33 4.86 7.58
C GLN A 15 -5.68 4.17 7.87
N ALA A 16 -5.67 2.83 7.97
CA ALA A 16 -6.89 2.05 8.21
C ALA A 16 -7.49 2.34 9.60
N GLY A 17 -6.65 2.34 10.65
CA GLY A 17 -7.12 2.55 12.02
C GLY A 17 -7.66 3.95 12.26
N VAL A 18 -6.96 4.99 11.79
CA VAL A 18 -7.43 6.39 11.89
C VAL A 18 -8.74 6.58 11.14
N GLN A 19 -8.82 6.07 9.90
CA GLN A 19 -10.05 6.18 9.11
C GLN A 19 -11.20 5.39 9.75
N ALA A 20 -10.93 4.24 10.39
CA ALA A 20 -11.96 3.48 11.09
C ALA A 20 -12.50 4.26 12.30
N ALA A 21 -11.61 4.85 13.11
CA ALA A 21 -12.01 5.66 14.24
C ALA A 21 -12.85 6.89 13.81
N GLU A 22 -12.41 7.60 12.78
CA GLU A 22 -13.14 8.72 12.19
C GLU A 22 -14.52 8.28 11.65
N SER A 23 -14.55 7.22 10.84
CA SER A 23 -15.78 6.75 10.22
C SER A 23 -16.80 6.22 11.23
N LEU A 24 -16.35 5.61 12.32
CA LEU A 24 -17.24 5.20 13.43
C LEU A 24 -17.92 6.41 14.06
N ARG A 25 -17.17 7.48 14.34
CA ARG A 25 -17.73 8.72 14.89
C ARG A 25 -18.68 9.42 13.92
N ASP A 26 -18.31 9.50 12.64
CA ASP A 26 -19.15 10.07 11.59
C ASP A 26 -20.45 9.29 11.38
N ALA A 27 -20.42 7.97 11.60
CA ALA A 27 -21.58 7.09 11.55
C ALA A 27 -22.41 7.07 12.86
N GLY A 28 -22.06 7.90 13.83
CA GLY A 28 -22.82 8.09 15.07
C GLY A 28 -22.50 7.11 16.20
N PHE A 29 -21.39 6.39 16.15
CA PHE A 29 -20.95 5.58 17.29
C PHE A 29 -20.52 6.48 18.46
N THR A 30 -21.19 6.38 19.62
CA THR A 30 -20.97 7.22 20.82
C THR A 30 -20.27 6.48 21.96
N GLY A 31 -20.08 5.15 21.85
CA GLY A 31 -19.41 4.36 22.89
C GLY A 31 -17.91 4.65 23.00
N PRO A 32 -17.23 4.09 24.03
CA PRO A 32 -15.79 4.21 24.17
C PRO A 32 -15.05 3.72 22.92
N LEU A 33 -14.04 4.47 22.48
CA LEU A 33 -13.27 4.20 21.26
C LEU A 33 -11.80 4.48 21.52
N THR A 34 -10.98 3.41 21.51
CA THR A 34 -9.53 3.49 21.73
C THR A 34 -8.78 3.12 20.46
N LEU A 35 -7.82 3.96 20.05
CA LEU A 35 -6.92 3.73 18.92
C LEU A 35 -5.49 3.58 19.43
N ILE A 36 -4.83 2.45 19.12
CA ILE A 36 -3.51 2.09 19.66
C ILE A 36 -2.49 2.03 18.51
N GLY A 37 -1.36 2.74 18.66
CA GLY A 37 -0.22 2.71 17.74
C GLY A 37 1.07 2.38 18.45
N ASP A 38 1.95 1.60 17.82
CA ASP A 38 3.25 1.21 18.38
C ASP A 38 4.36 2.23 18.11
N GLU A 39 4.17 3.14 17.19
CA GLU A 39 5.07 4.26 16.94
C GLU A 39 4.76 5.43 17.91
N PRO A 40 5.78 6.18 18.37
CA PRO A 40 5.57 7.25 19.35
C PRO A 40 4.98 8.53 18.74
N GLU A 41 4.98 8.66 17.43
CA GLU A 41 4.45 9.81 16.71
C GLU A 41 2.94 9.75 16.61
N LEU A 42 2.31 10.93 16.41
CA LEU A 42 0.93 10.99 15.94
C LEU A 42 0.76 10.23 14.62
N PRO A 43 -0.38 9.60 14.39
CA PRO A 43 -0.67 8.87 13.16
C PRO A 43 -0.38 9.71 11.90
N TYR A 44 0.37 9.16 10.96
CA TYR A 44 0.88 9.89 9.80
C TYR A 44 0.74 9.11 8.48
N GLN A 45 0.88 9.84 7.36
CA GLN A 45 0.83 9.31 6.01
C GLN A 45 2.17 8.67 5.62
N ARG A 46 2.16 7.38 5.23
CA ARG A 46 3.39 6.68 4.79
C ARG A 46 3.79 6.97 3.34
N PRO A 47 2.88 7.22 2.37
CA PRO A 47 3.28 7.43 0.97
C PRO A 47 4.30 8.56 0.73
N PRO A 48 4.34 9.67 1.48
CA PRO A 48 5.36 10.68 1.32
C PRO A 48 6.76 10.28 1.78
N LEU A 49 6.90 9.22 2.59
CA LEU A 49 8.18 8.80 3.19
C LEU A 49 9.24 8.45 2.14
N SER A 50 8.86 7.90 0.98
CA SER A 50 9.75 7.59 -0.14
C SER A 50 9.91 8.73 -1.15
N LYS A 51 9.25 9.87 -0.92
CA LYS A 51 9.11 10.98 -1.88
C LYS A 51 9.44 12.33 -1.22
N GLU A 52 8.41 13.16 -1.01
CA GLU A 52 8.55 14.54 -0.56
C GLU A 52 9.18 14.65 0.83
N TYR A 53 8.87 13.70 1.73
CA TYR A 53 9.47 13.69 3.07
C TYR A 53 10.95 13.31 3.02
N LEU A 54 11.31 12.27 2.28
CA LEU A 54 12.71 11.89 2.07
C LEU A 54 13.51 13.01 1.41
N ALA A 55 12.89 13.75 0.47
CA ALA A 55 13.49 14.90 -0.19
C ALA A 55 13.55 16.17 0.69
N GLY A 56 13.09 16.12 1.94
CA GLY A 56 13.07 17.26 2.86
C GLY A 56 12.07 18.37 2.49
N LYS A 57 11.09 18.08 1.63
CA LYS A 57 10.07 19.04 1.17
C LYS A 57 8.84 19.09 2.07
N LEU A 58 8.68 18.13 2.97
CA LEU A 58 7.63 18.06 3.98
C LEU A 58 8.25 17.93 5.36
N SER A 59 7.66 18.61 6.35
CA SER A 59 7.97 18.43 7.77
C SER A 59 7.26 17.21 8.36
N GLY A 60 7.67 16.77 9.57
CA GLY A 60 6.98 15.70 10.27
C GLY A 60 5.54 16.04 10.66
N GLU A 61 5.24 17.33 10.89
CA GLU A 61 3.87 17.80 11.20
C GLU A 61 2.96 17.68 9.97
N GLU A 62 3.46 18.02 8.78
CA GLU A 62 2.69 17.93 7.53
C GLU A 62 2.39 16.51 7.11
N LEU A 63 3.11 15.51 7.68
CA LEU A 63 2.79 14.09 7.49
C LEU A 63 1.55 13.66 8.26
N THR A 64 1.17 14.31 9.35
CA THR A 64 0.12 13.83 10.24
C THR A 64 -1.22 13.62 9.52
N LEU A 65 -1.88 12.50 9.78
CA LEU A 65 -3.21 12.20 9.22
C LEU A 65 -4.27 13.14 9.79
N ARG A 66 -4.18 13.41 11.09
CA ARG A 66 -5.08 14.33 11.84
C ARG A 66 -4.27 15.04 12.93
N ALA A 67 -4.60 16.28 13.19
CA ALA A 67 -4.02 17.02 14.31
C ALA A 67 -4.42 16.40 15.65
N ASP A 68 -3.59 16.54 16.68
CA ASP A 68 -3.81 15.94 18.01
C ASP A 68 -5.21 16.26 18.59
N ARG A 69 -5.64 17.52 18.50
CA ARG A 69 -6.98 17.95 18.95
C ARG A 69 -8.15 17.18 18.30
N PHE A 70 -7.96 16.62 17.09
CA PHE A 70 -8.99 15.86 16.39
C PHE A 70 -9.46 14.65 17.22
N TYR A 71 -8.51 13.96 17.84
CA TYR A 71 -8.82 12.77 18.64
C TYR A 71 -9.59 13.15 19.91
N ALA A 72 -9.15 14.19 20.60
CA ALA A 72 -9.84 14.71 21.80
C ALA A 72 -11.24 15.26 21.47
N ASP A 73 -11.38 16.08 20.42
CA ASP A 73 -12.64 16.67 19.99
C ASP A 73 -13.69 15.62 19.59
N ARG A 74 -13.21 14.41 19.17
CA ARG A 74 -14.08 13.29 18.79
C ARG A 74 -14.15 12.18 19.82
N GLU A 75 -13.68 12.41 21.03
CA GLU A 75 -13.67 11.43 22.11
C GLU A 75 -13.03 10.10 21.71
N ILE A 76 -11.94 10.13 20.91
CA ILE A 76 -11.11 9.00 20.54
C ILE A 76 -9.92 8.98 21.50
N GLU A 77 -9.82 7.95 22.32
CA GLU A 77 -8.64 7.72 23.15
C GLU A 77 -7.49 7.24 22.26
N LEU A 78 -6.47 8.08 22.05
CA LEU A 78 -5.29 7.75 21.25
C LEU A 78 -4.14 7.32 22.18
N ILE A 79 -3.68 6.09 22.05
CA ILE A 79 -2.51 5.55 22.74
C ILE A 79 -1.40 5.34 21.72
N VAL A 80 -0.33 6.13 21.78
CA VAL A 80 0.85 6.02 20.91
C VAL A 80 2.05 5.45 21.66
N GLY A 81 3.02 4.87 20.94
CA GLY A 81 4.22 4.29 21.52
C GLY A 81 3.93 3.04 22.37
N ARG A 82 2.84 2.34 22.12
CA ARG A 82 2.46 1.12 22.81
C ARG A 82 2.08 0.01 21.84
N ARG A 83 2.70 -1.14 22.02
CA ARG A 83 2.42 -2.32 21.19
C ARG A 83 1.44 -3.25 21.89
N VAL A 84 0.44 -3.71 21.16
CA VAL A 84 -0.40 -4.83 21.59
C VAL A 84 0.37 -6.13 21.37
N VAL A 85 0.63 -6.85 22.48
CA VAL A 85 1.43 -8.09 22.49
C VAL A 85 0.61 -9.32 22.81
N GLY A 86 -0.64 -9.17 23.28
CA GLY A 86 -1.53 -10.28 23.62
C GLY A 86 -2.97 -10.03 23.23
N LEU A 87 -3.68 -11.11 22.86
CA LEU A 87 -5.11 -11.11 22.56
C LEU A 87 -5.77 -12.33 23.22
N ASP A 88 -6.59 -12.08 24.25
CA ASP A 88 -7.44 -13.06 24.90
C ASP A 88 -8.88 -12.93 24.38
N ARG A 89 -9.25 -13.80 23.44
CA ARG A 89 -10.58 -13.82 22.82
C ARG A 89 -11.68 -14.23 23.80
N ALA A 90 -11.37 -15.14 24.72
CA ALA A 90 -12.36 -15.64 25.67
C ALA A 90 -12.76 -14.56 26.68
N ARG A 91 -11.78 -13.77 27.12
CA ARG A 91 -12.01 -12.64 28.05
C ARG A 91 -12.29 -11.33 27.36
N ARG A 92 -12.16 -11.28 26.02
CA ARG A 92 -12.25 -10.07 25.18
C ARG A 92 -11.35 -8.95 25.69
N LYS A 93 -10.06 -9.24 25.79
CA LYS A 93 -9.04 -8.29 26.21
C LYS A 93 -7.84 -8.32 25.29
N VAL A 94 -7.23 -7.17 25.09
CA VAL A 94 -5.87 -7.04 24.54
C VAL A 94 -4.91 -6.65 25.64
N THR A 95 -3.65 -7.08 25.53
CA THR A 95 -2.57 -6.75 26.48
C THR A 95 -1.51 -5.93 25.76
N LEU A 96 -1.15 -4.78 26.33
CA LEU A 96 -0.07 -3.93 25.86
C LEU A 96 1.29 -4.43 26.35
N ASP A 97 2.37 -3.90 25.78
CA ASP A 97 3.77 -4.23 26.11
C ASP A 97 4.17 -3.80 27.55
N ASP A 98 3.42 -2.89 28.18
CA ASP A 98 3.55 -2.51 29.60
C ASP A 98 2.63 -3.32 30.54
N HIS A 99 2.05 -4.42 30.04
CA HIS A 99 1.10 -5.28 30.75
C HIS A 99 -0.28 -4.67 31.05
N THR A 100 -0.58 -3.47 30.53
CA THR A 100 -1.93 -2.92 30.62
C THR A 100 -2.92 -3.78 29.85
N GLU A 101 -4.03 -4.16 30.46
CA GLU A 101 -5.12 -4.89 29.80
C GLU A 101 -6.27 -3.95 29.46
N LEU A 102 -6.72 -3.99 28.21
CA LEU A 102 -7.86 -3.21 27.71
C LEU A 102 -8.98 -4.16 27.28
N PRO A 103 -10.17 -4.10 27.93
CA PRO A 103 -11.34 -4.88 27.50
C PRO A 103 -11.95 -4.26 26.23
N TYR A 104 -12.55 -5.10 25.38
CA TYR A 104 -13.26 -4.65 24.19
C TYR A 104 -14.64 -5.31 24.04
N ALA A 105 -15.62 -4.57 23.54
CA ALA A 105 -16.85 -5.11 23.00
C ALA A 105 -16.63 -5.58 21.55
N HIS A 106 -15.83 -4.82 20.79
CA HIS A 106 -15.38 -5.18 19.44
C HIS A 106 -13.91 -4.78 19.24
N LEU A 107 -13.13 -5.67 18.63
CA LEU A 107 -11.72 -5.44 18.31
C LEU A 107 -11.54 -5.27 16.80
N VAL A 108 -10.79 -4.25 16.39
CA VAL A 108 -10.40 -4.03 15.00
C VAL A 108 -8.89 -4.19 14.87
N LEU A 109 -8.44 -5.17 14.11
CA LEU A 109 -7.04 -5.38 13.77
C LEU A 109 -6.71 -4.59 12.49
N ALA A 110 -5.99 -3.49 12.65
CA ALA A 110 -5.50 -2.61 11.58
C ALA A 110 -3.97 -2.54 11.60
N THR A 111 -3.33 -3.67 11.91
CA THR A 111 -1.90 -3.82 12.19
C THR A 111 -0.99 -3.61 10.98
N GLY A 112 -1.56 -3.53 9.78
CA GLY A 112 -0.85 -3.22 8.55
C GLY A 112 0.15 -4.29 8.12
N SER A 113 1.29 -3.84 7.61
CA SER A 113 2.36 -4.68 7.07
C SER A 113 3.73 -4.11 7.41
N ARG A 114 4.76 -4.97 7.39
CA ARG A 114 6.18 -4.64 7.60
C ARG A 114 7.02 -5.06 6.40
N PRO A 115 8.20 -4.45 6.18
CA PRO A 115 9.14 -4.90 5.17
C PRO A 115 9.46 -6.39 5.32
N ARG A 116 9.60 -7.08 4.19
CA ARG A 116 10.11 -8.45 4.17
C ARG A 116 11.59 -8.40 4.48
N PRO A 117 12.07 -9.11 5.53
CA PRO A 117 13.50 -9.17 5.82
C PRO A 117 14.28 -9.74 4.62
N LEU A 118 15.42 -9.16 4.32
CA LEU A 118 16.34 -9.68 3.31
C LEU A 118 17.07 -10.92 3.87
N PRO A 119 16.82 -12.14 3.36
CA PRO A 119 17.39 -13.37 3.92
C PRO A 119 18.79 -13.65 3.37
N LEU A 120 19.69 -12.67 3.43
CA LEU A 120 21.06 -12.79 2.92
C LEU A 120 22.10 -12.53 4.01
N PRO A 121 23.28 -13.17 3.94
CA PRO A 121 24.40 -12.80 4.78
C PRO A 121 24.72 -11.31 4.67
N GLY A 122 25.00 -10.66 5.79
CA GLY A 122 25.31 -9.25 5.84
C GLY A 122 24.11 -8.29 5.88
N SER A 123 22.86 -8.78 5.92
CA SER A 123 21.66 -7.93 6.00
C SER A 123 21.59 -7.07 7.28
N GLY A 124 22.32 -7.43 8.33
CA GLY A 124 22.42 -6.66 9.58
C GLY A 124 23.60 -5.68 9.62
N LEU A 125 24.34 -5.47 8.54
CA LEU A 125 25.42 -4.50 8.48
C LEU A 125 24.90 -3.06 8.57
N ALA A 126 25.65 -2.18 9.22
CA ALA A 126 25.36 -0.75 9.19
C ALA A 126 25.42 -0.24 7.74
N GLY A 127 24.46 0.60 7.36
CA GLY A 127 24.26 1.06 5.98
C GLY A 127 23.26 0.23 5.17
N VAL A 128 22.63 -0.79 5.78
CA VAL A 128 21.51 -1.54 5.19
C VAL A 128 20.22 -1.13 5.87
N PHE A 129 19.22 -0.72 5.08
CA PHE A 129 17.97 -0.17 5.57
C PHE A 129 16.76 -0.72 4.82
N ASP A 130 15.65 -0.75 5.52
CA ASP A 130 14.30 -0.80 4.96
C ASP A 130 13.70 0.62 4.95
N LEU A 131 12.58 0.82 4.23
CA LEU A 131 11.84 2.08 4.25
C LEU A 131 10.36 1.80 4.52
N ARG A 132 9.92 2.01 5.76
CA ARG A 132 8.52 1.81 6.16
C ARG A 132 8.02 2.85 7.14
N THR A 133 8.85 3.25 8.11
CA THR A 133 8.49 4.17 9.18
C THR A 133 9.08 5.57 8.95
N ARG A 134 8.57 6.53 9.71
CA ARG A 134 9.14 7.88 9.71
C ARG A 134 10.61 7.87 10.16
N ALA A 135 10.93 7.08 11.18
CA ALA A 135 12.30 6.93 11.66
C ALA A 135 13.25 6.39 10.56
N ASP A 136 12.79 5.39 9.77
CA ASP A 136 13.56 4.89 8.63
C ASP A 136 13.83 6.00 7.61
N ALA A 137 12.82 6.80 7.28
CA ALA A 137 12.94 7.88 6.30
C ALA A 137 13.86 9.02 6.80
N GLU A 138 13.85 9.33 8.11
CA GLU A 138 14.74 10.32 8.73
C GLU A 138 16.20 9.86 8.69
N GLU A 139 16.47 8.61 9.04
CA GLU A 139 17.81 8.02 8.97
C GLU A 139 18.29 7.94 7.51
N LEU A 140 17.45 7.47 6.58
CA LEU A 140 17.80 7.41 5.16
C LEU A 140 18.09 8.80 4.59
N ARG A 141 17.33 9.82 4.96
CA ARG A 141 17.59 11.20 4.53
C ARG A 141 18.95 11.69 4.98
N HIS A 142 19.35 11.37 6.22
CA HIS A 142 20.69 11.70 6.73
C HIS A 142 21.76 10.96 5.93
N ARG A 143 21.60 9.65 5.72
CA ARG A 143 22.55 8.81 5.00
C ARG A 143 22.70 9.19 3.53
N LEU A 144 21.63 9.58 2.87
CA LEU A 144 21.69 10.04 1.48
C LEU A 144 22.61 11.22 1.25
N GLY A 145 22.75 12.11 2.26
CA GLY A 145 23.67 13.24 2.20
C GLY A 145 25.16 12.85 2.27
N GLU A 146 25.47 11.65 2.75
CA GLU A 146 26.82 11.12 2.93
C GLU A 146 27.17 10.03 1.89
N ALA A 147 26.15 9.39 1.30
CA ALA A 147 26.31 8.25 0.41
C ALA A 147 26.95 8.64 -0.94
N ARG A 148 27.70 7.70 -1.51
CA ARG A 148 28.29 7.78 -2.86
C ARG A 148 27.78 6.65 -3.74
N ASP A 149 27.76 5.45 -3.19
CA ASP A 149 27.40 4.21 -3.89
C ASP A 149 26.12 3.64 -3.29
N VAL A 150 24.99 3.91 -3.92
CA VAL A 150 23.67 3.46 -3.46
C VAL A 150 23.20 2.24 -4.24
N VAL A 151 22.85 1.19 -3.53
CA VAL A 151 22.22 0.01 -4.11
C VAL A 151 20.81 -0.16 -3.55
N VAL A 152 19.84 -0.40 -4.42
CA VAL A 152 18.46 -0.75 -4.09
C VAL A 152 18.24 -2.22 -4.45
N ILE A 153 17.80 -3.03 -3.50
CA ILE A 153 17.43 -4.42 -3.73
C ILE A 153 15.90 -4.51 -3.81
N GLY A 154 15.40 -4.75 -5.02
CA GLY A 154 13.97 -4.78 -5.35
C GLY A 154 13.54 -3.61 -6.24
N ALA A 155 13.11 -3.93 -7.47
CA ALA A 155 12.60 -2.98 -8.47
C ALA A 155 11.05 -2.85 -8.41
N GLY A 156 10.46 -2.98 -7.21
CA GLY A 156 9.06 -2.66 -6.95
C GLY A 156 8.80 -1.15 -6.83
N PHE A 157 7.57 -0.76 -6.50
CA PHE A 157 7.19 0.66 -6.40
C PHE A 157 8.09 1.44 -5.44
N ILE A 158 8.29 0.95 -4.21
CA ILE A 158 9.08 1.67 -3.19
C ILE A 158 10.55 1.76 -3.60
N GLY A 159 11.14 0.67 -4.12
CA GLY A 159 12.53 0.68 -4.58
C GLY A 159 12.76 1.69 -5.71
N LEU A 160 11.85 1.79 -6.67
CA LEU A 160 11.95 2.74 -7.78
C LEU A 160 11.64 4.19 -7.33
N GLU A 161 10.71 4.41 -6.40
CA GLU A 161 10.49 5.72 -5.77
C GLU A 161 11.74 6.20 -5.04
N PHE A 162 12.39 5.31 -4.27
CA PHE A 162 13.65 5.61 -3.59
C PHE A 162 14.77 5.88 -4.59
N ALA A 163 14.89 5.07 -5.66
CA ALA A 163 15.87 5.33 -6.72
C ALA A 163 15.65 6.70 -7.40
N ALA A 164 14.40 7.10 -7.62
CA ALA A 164 14.07 8.42 -8.13
C ALA A 164 14.45 9.54 -7.14
N ALA A 165 14.28 9.33 -5.83
CA ALA A 165 14.72 10.26 -4.80
C ALA A 165 16.25 10.38 -4.73
N CYS A 166 16.99 9.27 -4.87
CA CYS A 166 18.47 9.28 -4.98
C CYS A 166 18.94 10.15 -6.16
N ARG A 167 18.30 10.00 -7.33
CA ARG A 167 18.61 10.81 -8.51
C ARG A 167 18.34 12.31 -8.29
N ALA A 168 17.22 12.63 -7.62
CA ALA A 168 16.92 14.02 -7.26
C ALA A 168 17.97 14.62 -6.29
N ALA A 169 18.64 13.75 -5.50
CA ALA A 169 19.77 14.12 -4.65
C ALA A 169 21.13 14.11 -5.38
N GLY A 170 21.16 13.87 -6.72
CA GLY A 170 22.39 13.88 -7.51
C GLY A 170 23.18 12.57 -7.50
N LEU A 171 22.60 11.49 -6.97
CA LEU A 171 23.22 10.16 -6.91
C LEU A 171 22.82 9.31 -8.12
N SER A 172 23.62 8.28 -8.43
CA SER A 172 23.36 7.32 -9.51
C SER A 172 23.12 5.92 -8.91
N PRO A 173 21.90 5.62 -8.46
CA PRO A 173 21.63 4.37 -7.78
C PRO A 173 21.69 3.17 -8.73
N VAL A 174 22.10 2.01 -8.19
CA VAL A 174 21.98 0.71 -8.85
C VAL A 174 20.79 -0.03 -8.25
N VAL A 175 19.86 -0.46 -9.07
CA VAL A 175 18.70 -1.27 -8.65
C VAL A 175 18.90 -2.70 -9.11
N LEU A 176 18.84 -3.65 -8.18
CA LEU A 176 18.93 -5.10 -8.41
C LEU A 176 17.56 -5.74 -8.21
N ASP A 177 17.13 -6.59 -9.12
CA ASP A 177 15.95 -7.45 -8.91
C ASP A 177 16.15 -8.83 -9.56
N ILE A 178 15.59 -9.85 -8.91
CA ILE A 178 15.55 -11.22 -9.44
C ILE A 178 14.57 -11.37 -10.61
N ALA A 179 13.59 -10.47 -10.71
CA ALA A 179 12.64 -10.44 -11.82
C ALA A 179 13.27 -9.82 -13.08
N ASP A 180 12.77 -10.22 -14.24
CA ASP A 180 13.27 -9.72 -15.53
C ASP A 180 12.77 -8.30 -15.86
N GLN A 181 11.73 -7.83 -15.17
CA GLN A 181 11.14 -6.50 -15.41
C GLN A 181 10.78 -5.77 -14.10
N VAL A 182 10.83 -4.44 -14.15
CA VAL A 182 10.45 -3.59 -13.03
C VAL A 182 8.95 -3.70 -12.76
N MET A 183 8.53 -3.65 -11.48
CA MET A 183 7.12 -3.73 -11.04
C MET A 183 6.33 -4.93 -11.63
N GLY A 184 7.02 -5.96 -12.12
CA GLY A 184 6.47 -7.00 -13.02
C GLY A 184 5.29 -7.83 -12.50
N ARG A 185 4.97 -7.76 -11.22
CA ARG A 185 3.77 -8.40 -10.66
C ARG A 185 2.55 -7.51 -10.61
N ALA A 186 2.72 -6.21 -10.81
CA ALA A 186 1.71 -5.20 -10.54
C ALA A 186 1.29 -4.40 -11.76
N VAL A 187 2.06 -4.44 -12.85
CA VAL A 187 1.79 -3.68 -14.08
C VAL A 187 2.01 -4.51 -15.33
N SER A 188 1.44 -4.06 -16.44
CA SER A 188 1.66 -4.61 -17.78
C SER A 188 3.12 -4.44 -18.25
N VAL A 189 3.52 -5.24 -19.21
CA VAL A 189 4.86 -5.16 -19.83
C VAL A 189 5.11 -3.77 -20.43
N SER A 190 4.10 -3.18 -21.08
CA SER A 190 4.22 -1.83 -21.68
C SER A 190 4.56 -0.77 -20.64
N THR A 191 3.87 -0.78 -19.50
CA THR A 191 4.16 0.13 -18.40
C THR A 191 5.53 -0.14 -17.79
N ALA A 192 5.88 -1.40 -17.54
CA ALA A 192 7.18 -1.76 -16.98
C ALA A 192 8.35 -1.32 -17.86
N VAL A 193 8.28 -1.56 -19.19
CA VAL A 193 9.30 -1.14 -20.16
C VAL A 193 9.48 0.37 -20.15
N HIS A 194 8.37 1.14 -20.18
CA HIS A 194 8.44 2.59 -20.14
C HIS A 194 9.14 3.09 -18.86
N PHE A 195 8.77 2.58 -17.70
CA PHE A 195 9.40 2.98 -16.43
C PHE A 195 10.88 2.60 -16.39
N ALA A 196 11.24 1.41 -16.85
CA ALA A 196 12.63 0.98 -16.91
C ALA A 196 13.48 1.90 -17.80
N GLU A 197 12.95 2.29 -18.95
CA GLU A 197 13.62 3.23 -19.87
C GLU A 197 13.80 4.61 -19.23
N GLN A 198 12.77 5.17 -18.63
CA GLN A 198 12.83 6.48 -17.97
C GLN A 198 13.81 6.49 -16.79
N HIS A 199 13.85 5.42 -16.00
CA HIS A 199 14.86 5.27 -14.94
C HIS A 199 16.29 5.22 -15.49
N ARG A 200 16.52 4.46 -16.57
CA ARG A 200 17.85 4.41 -17.24
C ARG A 200 18.25 5.76 -17.81
N LEU A 201 17.37 6.42 -18.54
CA LEU A 201 17.61 7.75 -19.10
C LEU A 201 17.94 8.77 -18.01
N GLY A 202 17.32 8.63 -16.84
CA GLY A 202 17.62 9.47 -15.70
C GLY A 202 18.85 9.07 -14.91
N GLY A 203 19.63 8.06 -15.31
CA GLY A 203 20.88 7.69 -14.66
C GLY A 203 20.76 6.60 -13.59
N THR A 204 19.63 5.90 -13.46
CA THR A 204 19.52 4.69 -12.64
C THR A 204 20.06 3.49 -13.42
N ARG A 205 20.99 2.73 -12.83
CA ARG A 205 21.45 1.46 -13.40
C ARG A 205 20.52 0.34 -12.95
N LEU A 206 19.76 -0.26 -13.87
CA LEU A 206 18.86 -1.39 -13.59
C LEU A 206 19.56 -2.70 -13.96
N LEU A 207 19.74 -3.58 -13.00
CA LEU A 207 20.26 -4.94 -13.13
C LEU A 207 19.11 -5.93 -12.85
N MET A 208 18.29 -6.16 -13.86
CA MET A 208 17.15 -7.07 -13.81
C MET A 208 17.64 -8.51 -14.04
N GLY A 209 16.87 -9.51 -13.56
CA GLY A 209 17.29 -10.92 -13.60
C GLY A 209 18.53 -11.21 -12.76
N THR A 210 18.89 -10.32 -11.82
CA THR A 210 20.14 -10.37 -11.06
C THR A 210 19.84 -10.62 -9.58
N ALA A 211 20.20 -11.82 -9.10
CA ALA A 211 20.00 -12.22 -7.72
C ALA A 211 21.17 -11.73 -6.83
N PRO A 212 20.94 -10.92 -5.80
CA PRO A 212 21.93 -10.67 -4.77
C PRO A 212 22.11 -11.94 -3.91
N THR A 213 23.35 -12.23 -3.50
CA THR A 213 23.67 -13.43 -2.70
C THR A 213 24.27 -13.11 -1.33
N GLU A 214 24.89 -11.95 -1.19
CA GLU A 214 25.56 -11.52 0.05
C GLU A 214 25.73 -10.00 0.05
N LEU A 215 25.62 -9.38 1.23
CA LEU A 215 26.06 -8.01 1.48
C LEU A 215 27.46 -8.06 2.10
N ILE A 216 28.43 -7.51 1.38
CA ILE A 216 29.85 -7.50 1.79
C ILE A 216 30.05 -6.36 2.77
N GLY A 217 30.74 -6.63 3.88
CA GLY A 217 31.04 -5.63 4.90
C GLY A 217 32.52 -5.52 5.24
N ARG A 218 32.90 -4.35 5.74
CA ARG A 218 34.19 -4.10 6.40
C ARG A 218 33.91 -3.28 7.66
N ASP A 219 34.52 -3.67 8.78
CA ASP A 219 34.35 -3.00 10.07
C ASP A 219 32.89 -2.79 10.49
N GLY A 220 32.02 -3.80 10.19
CA GLY A 220 30.59 -3.78 10.52
C GLY A 220 29.71 -2.90 9.61
N ARG A 221 30.27 -2.31 8.53
CA ARG A 221 29.54 -1.47 7.57
C ARG A 221 29.50 -2.13 6.19
N VAL A 222 28.40 -1.94 5.45
CA VAL A 222 28.28 -2.44 4.07
C VAL A 222 29.27 -1.72 3.15
N THR A 223 29.91 -2.47 2.25
CA THR A 223 30.84 -1.97 1.23
C THR A 223 30.50 -2.45 -0.18
N GLY A 224 29.51 -3.34 -0.30
CA GLY A 224 29.05 -3.83 -1.60
C GLY A 224 28.01 -4.92 -1.49
N VAL A 225 27.42 -5.24 -2.63
CA VAL A 225 26.47 -6.34 -2.82
C VAL A 225 27.04 -7.32 -3.83
N ARG A 226 27.17 -8.60 -3.45
CA ARG A 226 27.59 -9.68 -4.34
C ARG A 226 26.37 -10.24 -5.06
N THR A 227 26.50 -10.48 -6.34
CA THR A 227 25.49 -11.10 -7.18
C THR A 227 25.82 -12.55 -7.51
N ALA A 228 24.85 -13.33 -7.99
CA ALA A 228 24.99 -14.77 -8.26
C ALA A 228 26.03 -15.12 -9.33
N ASP A 229 26.33 -14.18 -10.25
CA ASP A 229 27.41 -14.33 -11.23
C ASP A 229 28.81 -14.02 -10.66
N GLY A 230 28.91 -13.73 -9.37
CA GLY A 230 30.15 -13.42 -8.67
C GLY A 230 30.56 -11.94 -8.76
N THR A 231 29.84 -11.10 -9.47
CA THR A 231 30.09 -9.65 -9.54
C THR A 231 29.85 -9.01 -8.18
N THR A 232 30.64 -7.99 -7.84
CA THR A 232 30.41 -7.15 -6.68
C THR A 232 30.02 -5.75 -7.12
N VAL A 233 28.84 -5.29 -6.68
CA VAL A 233 28.36 -3.91 -6.89
C VAL A 233 28.77 -3.11 -5.65
N PRO A 234 29.61 -2.07 -5.77
CA PRO A 234 29.97 -1.22 -4.64
C PRO A 234 28.72 -0.58 -4.00
N ALA A 235 28.70 -0.50 -2.67
CA ALA A 235 27.62 0.15 -1.93
C ALA A 235 28.06 0.59 -0.56
N ASP A 236 27.84 1.85 -0.21
CA ASP A 236 27.95 2.38 1.16
C ASP A 236 26.57 2.60 1.79
N LEU A 237 25.50 2.54 0.95
CA LEU A 237 24.10 2.55 1.35
C LEU A 237 23.32 1.49 0.55
N VAL A 238 22.63 0.61 1.26
CA VAL A 238 21.74 -0.40 0.66
C VAL A 238 20.33 -0.21 1.20
N VAL A 239 19.33 -0.12 0.30
CA VAL A 239 17.92 -0.06 0.69
C VAL A 239 17.18 -1.28 0.13
N THR A 240 16.40 -1.96 0.98
CA THR A 240 15.66 -3.15 0.59
C THR A 240 14.20 -2.83 0.35
N GLY A 241 13.70 -3.25 -0.82
CA GLY A 241 12.32 -3.03 -1.28
C GLY A 241 11.71 -4.31 -1.89
N ILE A 242 11.93 -5.47 -1.24
CA ILE A 242 11.55 -6.80 -1.75
C ILE A 242 10.12 -7.22 -1.39
N GLY A 243 9.27 -6.27 -1.07
CA GLY A 243 7.88 -6.48 -0.67
C GLY A 243 7.68 -6.45 0.84
N VAL A 244 6.44 -6.72 1.26
CA VAL A 244 6.05 -6.65 2.67
C VAL A 244 5.39 -7.95 3.12
N LEU A 245 5.32 -8.14 4.44
CA LEU A 245 4.59 -9.19 5.13
C LEU A 245 3.45 -8.56 5.93
N PRO A 246 2.23 -9.13 5.90
CA PRO A 246 1.14 -8.67 6.76
C PRO A 246 1.48 -8.94 8.23
N ASN A 247 1.14 -8.01 9.12
CA ASN A 247 1.29 -8.20 10.56
C ASN A 247 0.07 -8.98 11.11
N ALA A 248 0.09 -10.29 10.93
CA ALA A 248 -1.00 -11.19 11.29
C ALA A 248 -0.70 -12.06 12.53
N GLU A 249 0.47 -11.93 13.14
CA GLU A 249 0.96 -12.79 14.21
C GLU A 249 0.05 -12.75 15.44
N LEU A 250 -0.40 -11.55 15.84
CA LEU A 250 -1.31 -11.37 16.98
C LEU A 250 -2.60 -12.17 16.79
N ALA A 251 -3.17 -12.14 15.58
CA ALA A 251 -4.36 -12.91 15.23
C ALA A 251 -4.10 -14.41 15.22
N GLY A 252 -3.00 -14.84 14.57
CA GLY A 252 -2.62 -16.25 14.49
C GLY A 252 -2.34 -16.88 15.86
N LEU A 253 -1.62 -16.17 16.75
CA LEU A 253 -1.36 -16.62 18.13
C LEU A 253 -2.65 -16.73 18.96
N ALA A 254 -3.66 -15.90 18.66
CA ALA A 254 -4.98 -15.98 19.26
C ALA A 254 -5.89 -17.04 18.60
N GLY A 255 -5.40 -17.84 17.66
CA GLY A 255 -6.15 -18.90 16.98
C GLY A 255 -7.16 -18.42 15.94
N LEU A 256 -6.96 -17.23 15.36
CA LEU A 256 -7.69 -16.78 14.17
C LEU A 256 -7.00 -17.31 12.91
N GLU A 257 -7.77 -17.60 11.86
CA GLU A 257 -7.24 -18.04 10.57
C GLU A 257 -6.40 -16.94 9.92
N THR A 258 -5.20 -17.33 9.43
CA THR A 258 -4.31 -16.45 8.68
C THR A 258 -3.87 -17.13 7.39
N ASP A 259 -3.99 -16.42 6.26
CA ASP A 259 -3.55 -16.85 4.94
C ASP A 259 -3.06 -15.63 4.15
N ASN A 260 -1.74 -15.38 4.15
CA ASN A 260 -1.16 -14.15 3.64
C ASN A 260 -1.87 -12.88 4.16
N GLY A 261 -2.27 -12.91 5.44
CA GLY A 261 -3.05 -11.89 6.15
C GLY A 261 -4.06 -12.53 7.10
N ILE A 262 -4.78 -11.72 7.84
CA ILE A 262 -5.86 -12.15 8.72
C ILE A 262 -7.09 -12.41 7.86
N VAL A 263 -7.60 -13.63 7.88
CA VAL A 263 -8.74 -14.04 7.06
C VAL A 263 -10.02 -13.37 7.56
N VAL A 264 -10.71 -12.69 6.65
CA VAL A 264 -12.01 -12.07 6.89
C VAL A 264 -13.02 -12.43 5.80
N ASP A 265 -14.28 -12.29 6.12
CA ASP A 265 -15.38 -12.42 5.17
C ASP A 265 -15.58 -11.14 4.32
N ALA A 266 -16.61 -11.12 3.46
CA ALA A 266 -16.96 -9.96 2.66
C ALA A 266 -17.37 -8.72 3.49
N HIS A 267 -17.68 -8.89 4.76
CA HIS A 267 -18.01 -7.82 5.70
C HIS A 267 -16.84 -7.43 6.62
N LEU A 268 -15.63 -7.93 6.32
CA LEU A 268 -14.40 -7.68 7.08
C LEU A 268 -14.45 -8.24 8.51
N ALA A 269 -15.27 -9.25 8.76
CA ALA A 269 -15.33 -9.98 10.03
C ALA A 269 -14.43 -11.22 9.96
N THR A 270 -13.72 -11.51 11.06
CA THR A 270 -13.01 -12.79 11.22
C THR A 270 -14.01 -13.90 11.60
N ALA A 271 -13.52 -15.12 11.80
CA ALA A 271 -14.34 -16.20 12.37
C ALA A 271 -14.86 -15.90 13.81
N ASP A 272 -14.28 -14.90 14.48
CA ASP A 272 -14.78 -14.38 15.75
C ASP A 272 -15.67 -13.16 15.50
N PRO A 273 -16.98 -13.19 15.87
CA PRO A 273 -17.91 -12.10 15.56
C PRO A 273 -17.56 -10.78 16.27
N HIS A 274 -16.69 -10.81 17.26
CA HIS A 274 -16.21 -9.64 17.99
C HIS A 274 -14.88 -9.09 17.47
N ILE A 275 -14.33 -9.68 16.38
CA ILE A 275 -13.03 -9.28 15.83
C ILE A 275 -13.14 -9.07 14.31
N SER A 276 -12.63 -7.94 13.86
CA SER A 276 -12.49 -7.59 12.45
C SER A 276 -11.05 -7.32 12.09
N ALA A 277 -10.69 -7.42 10.80
CA ALA A 277 -9.41 -6.96 10.29
C ALA A 277 -9.60 -6.10 9.03
N ILE A 278 -8.77 -5.04 8.91
CA ILE A 278 -8.82 -4.08 7.80
C ILE A 278 -7.42 -3.60 7.38
N GLY A 279 -7.31 -3.08 6.17
CA GLY A 279 -6.07 -2.57 5.59
C GLY A 279 -5.12 -3.67 5.13
N ASP A 280 -3.81 -3.38 5.13
CA ASP A 280 -2.77 -4.27 4.56
C ASP A 280 -2.69 -5.64 5.25
N CYS A 281 -3.19 -5.79 6.48
CA CYS A 281 -3.17 -7.06 7.20
C CYS A 281 -4.38 -7.97 6.89
N ALA A 282 -5.42 -7.47 6.23
CA ALA A 282 -6.64 -8.24 5.97
C ALA A 282 -6.59 -9.00 4.63
N ALA A 283 -6.90 -10.30 4.67
CA ALA A 283 -7.10 -11.15 3.51
C ALA A 283 -8.60 -11.43 3.33
N PHE A 284 -9.19 -10.92 2.26
CA PHE A 284 -10.64 -10.90 2.03
C PHE A 284 -11.01 -11.50 0.67
N PRO A 285 -12.27 -11.96 0.47
CA PRO A 285 -12.73 -12.46 -0.82
C PRO A 285 -12.66 -11.37 -1.89
N ASP A 286 -12.14 -11.70 -3.07
CA ASP A 286 -12.11 -10.76 -4.20
C ASP A 286 -13.55 -10.46 -4.68
N PRO A 287 -14.05 -9.23 -4.56
CA PRO A 287 -15.40 -8.88 -4.96
C PRO A 287 -15.59 -8.83 -6.48
N HIS A 288 -14.50 -8.83 -7.26
CA HIS A 288 -14.49 -8.72 -8.71
C HIS A 288 -14.32 -10.07 -9.42
N GLY A 289 -14.64 -11.18 -8.72
CA GLY A 289 -14.95 -12.45 -9.36
C GLY A 289 -13.79 -13.41 -9.59
N SER A 290 -12.61 -13.22 -8.99
CA SER A 290 -11.53 -14.22 -9.09
C SER A 290 -11.80 -15.51 -8.30
N GLY A 291 -12.79 -15.50 -7.40
CA GLY A 291 -13.07 -16.60 -6.48
C GLY A 291 -11.96 -16.88 -5.47
N ARG A 292 -10.96 -16.02 -5.39
CA ARG A 292 -9.78 -16.12 -4.52
C ARG A 292 -9.86 -15.12 -3.39
N ARG A 293 -9.08 -15.34 -2.34
CA ARG A 293 -8.76 -14.28 -1.36
C ARG A 293 -7.67 -13.40 -1.93
N ILE A 294 -7.80 -12.10 -1.69
CA ILE A 294 -6.82 -11.08 -2.04
C ILE A 294 -6.46 -10.26 -0.82
N ARG A 295 -5.29 -9.66 -0.84
CA ARG A 295 -4.79 -8.69 0.13
C ARG A 295 -4.22 -7.51 -0.65
N LEU A 296 -4.67 -6.31 -0.33
CA LEU A 296 -4.30 -5.10 -1.04
C LEU A 296 -3.58 -4.13 -0.11
N GLU A 297 -2.45 -3.62 -0.57
CA GLU A 297 -1.57 -2.71 0.14
C GLU A 297 -1.73 -1.30 -0.45
N SER A 298 -2.81 -0.62 -0.12
CA SER A 298 -3.06 0.73 -0.62
C SER A 298 -3.83 1.60 0.38
N VAL A 299 -3.58 2.90 0.32
CA VAL A 299 -4.31 3.91 1.11
C VAL A 299 -5.81 3.83 0.84
N GLN A 300 -6.18 3.62 -0.42
CA GLN A 300 -7.59 3.49 -0.81
C GLN A 300 -8.23 2.29 -0.14
N ASN A 301 -7.62 1.09 -0.26
CA ASN A 301 -8.15 -0.13 0.36
C ASN A 301 -8.30 0.04 1.87
N ALA A 302 -7.29 0.60 2.53
CA ALA A 302 -7.32 0.88 3.96
C ALA A 302 -8.48 1.79 4.36
N ALA A 303 -8.72 2.87 3.60
CA ALA A 303 -9.78 3.83 3.88
C ALA A 303 -11.18 3.28 3.58
N ASP A 304 -11.36 2.57 2.46
CA ASP A 304 -12.66 2.04 2.06
C ASP A 304 -13.08 0.85 2.91
N GLN A 305 -12.16 -0.02 3.32
CA GLN A 305 -12.43 -1.07 4.30
C GLN A 305 -12.82 -0.49 5.66
N ALA A 306 -12.17 0.57 6.11
CA ALA A 306 -12.50 1.26 7.34
C ALA A 306 -13.95 1.82 7.33
N ARG A 307 -14.38 2.43 6.21
CA ARG A 307 -15.76 2.93 6.04
C ARG A 307 -16.78 1.79 5.99
N CYS A 308 -16.45 0.69 5.29
CA CYS A 308 -17.28 -0.50 5.25
C CYS A 308 -17.47 -1.12 6.64
N LEU A 309 -16.37 -1.26 7.39
CA LEU A 309 -16.39 -1.72 8.78
C LEU A 309 -17.27 -0.83 9.67
N ALA A 310 -17.07 0.49 9.62
CA ALA A 310 -17.84 1.44 10.42
C ALA A 310 -19.33 1.35 10.13
N ALA A 311 -19.73 1.30 8.86
CA ALA A 311 -21.12 1.10 8.47
C ALA A 311 -21.71 -0.18 9.05
N ARG A 312 -20.97 -1.30 9.01
CA ARG A 312 -21.41 -2.55 9.62
C ARG A 312 -21.61 -2.45 11.13
N LEU A 313 -20.63 -1.86 11.85
CA LEU A 313 -20.67 -1.76 13.31
C LEU A 313 -21.71 -0.75 13.82
N THR A 314 -22.21 0.13 12.93
CA THR A 314 -23.27 1.11 13.25
C THR A 314 -24.63 0.74 12.65
N GLY A 315 -24.82 -0.52 12.21
CA GLY A 315 -26.14 -1.06 11.86
C GLY A 315 -26.53 -0.96 10.38
N THR A 316 -25.61 -0.57 9.48
CA THR A 316 -25.83 -0.53 8.02
C THR A 316 -24.83 -1.43 7.28
N PRO A 317 -24.85 -2.78 7.54
CA PRO A 317 -23.90 -3.71 6.95
C PRO A 317 -24.07 -3.81 5.42
N ARG A 318 -22.95 -3.78 4.73
CA ARG A 318 -22.84 -4.06 3.30
C ARG A 318 -21.53 -4.80 3.04
N PRO A 319 -21.46 -5.68 2.03
CA PRO A 319 -20.20 -6.29 1.66
C PRO A 319 -19.21 -5.23 1.13
N TYR A 320 -17.93 -5.49 1.34
CA TYR A 320 -16.86 -4.69 0.76
C TYR A 320 -16.71 -5.03 -0.72
N ASP A 321 -16.99 -4.06 -1.57
CA ASP A 321 -16.99 -4.18 -3.04
C ASP A 321 -16.26 -3.03 -3.74
N ALA A 322 -15.48 -2.23 -3.01
CA ALA A 322 -14.81 -1.08 -3.57
C ALA A 322 -13.84 -1.48 -4.69
N LEU A 323 -13.89 -0.76 -5.82
CA LEU A 323 -12.95 -0.94 -6.91
C LEU A 323 -11.52 -0.61 -6.44
N PRO A 324 -10.57 -1.53 -6.54
CA PRO A 324 -9.19 -1.23 -6.18
C PRO A 324 -8.60 -0.15 -7.09
N TRP A 325 -7.82 0.76 -6.49
CA TRP A 325 -6.97 1.67 -7.24
C TRP A 325 -5.72 2.02 -6.44
N PHE A 326 -4.64 2.36 -7.16
CA PHE A 326 -3.32 2.58 -6.61
C PHE A 326 -2.59 3.67 -7.38
N TRP A 327 -1.57 4.27 -6.77
CA TRP A 327 -0.68 5.20 -7.45
C TRP A 327 0.78 5.03 -7.00
N SER A 328 1.71 5.39 -7.88
CA SER A 328 3.13 5.53 -7.58
C SER A 328 3.70 6.73 -8.36
N TYR A 329 4.46 7.56 -7.67
CA TYR A 329 5.13 8.71 -8.27
C TYR A 329 6.64 8.51 -8.17
N GLN A 330 7.31 8.45 -9.33
CA GLN A 330 8.75 8.19 -9.45
C GLN A 330 9.39 9.33 -10.24
N GLY A 331 9.80 10.41 -9.53
CA GLY A 331 10.16 11.67 -10.16
C GLY A 331 8.95 12.32 -10.85
N ASP A 332 9.06 12.58 -12.15
CA ASP A 332 7.99 13.17 -12.96
C ASP A 332 6.99 12.15 -13.49
N LEU A 333 7.24 10.86 -13.29
CA LEU A 333 6.35 9.79 -13.72
C LEU A 333 5.24 9.58 -12.68
N ARG A 334 4.00 9.77 -13.10
CA ARG A 334 2.80 9.57 -12.27
C ARG A 334 2.02 8.38 -12.80
N LEU A 335 2.23 7.23 -12.18
CA LEU A 335 1.43 6.04 -12.47
C LEU A 335 0.19 6.03 -11.58
N GLN A 336 -0.96 5.79 -12.19
CA GLN A 336 -2.23 5.58 -11.51
C GLN A 336 -2.92 4.36 -12.13
N ILE A 337 -3.28 3.39 -11.30
CA ILE A 337 -3.91 2.13 -11.72
C ILE A 337 -5.33 2.09 -11.18
N ALA A 338 -6.29 1.77 -12.02
CA ALA A 338 -7.67 1.45 -11.64
C ALA A 338 -7.94 -0.02 -11.98
N GLY A 339 -8.49 -0.79 -11.04
CA GLY A 339 -8.67 -2.23 -11.18
C GLY A 339 -7.42 -3.03 -10.83
N LEU A 340 -7.42 -4.32 -11.16
CA LEU A 340 -6.31 -5.25 -10.93
C LEU A 340 -5.90 -5.89 -12.27
N SER A 341 -4.70 -5.58 -12.74
CA SER A 341 -4.17 -6.12 -14.00
C SER A 341 -3.70 -7.57 -13.90
N THR A 342 -3.59 -8.14 -12.70
CA THR A 342 -3.13 -9.52 -12.50
C THR A 342 -3.95 -10.52 -13.32
N GLY A 343 -3.28 -11.30 -14.16
CA GLY A 343 -3.92 -12.33 -14.99
C GLY A 343 -4.61 -11.78 -16.24
N HIS A 344 -4.31 -10.54 -16.67
CA HIS A 344 -4.69 -10.07 -18.00
C HIS A 344 -4.03 -10.91 -19.08
N ASP A 345 -4.72 -11.09 -20.20
CA ASP A 345 -4.28 -11.87 -21.36
C ASP A 345 -4.08 -10.99 -22.59
N HIS A 346 -4.64 -9.77 -22.59
CA HIS A 346 -4.50 -8.82 -23.68
C HIS A 346 -4.35 -7.39 -23.16
N THR A 347 -3.60 -6.56 -23.90
CA THR A 347 -3.43 -5.13 -23.61
C THR A 347 -3.56 -4.26 -24.84
N CYS A 348 -4.20 -3.09 -24.69
CA CYS A 348 -4.21 -2.03 -25.68
C CYS A 348 -3.53 -0.79 -25.11
N VAL A 349 -2.59 -0.19 -25.83
CA VAL A 349 -1.91 1.04 -25.42
C VAL A 349 -2.52 2.22 -26.16
N HIS A 350 -2.90 3.24 -25.38
CA HIS A 350 -3.46 4.48 -25.94
C HIS A 350 -2.59 5.67 -25.49
N THR A 351 -1.87 6.26 -26.45
CA THR A 351 -0.97 7.39 -26.23
C THR A 351 -1.70 8.70 -26.52
N ASP A 352 -1.39 9.76 -25.80
CA ASP A 352 -1.92 11.08 -26.13
C ASP A 352 -1.25 11.65 -27.39
N GLU A 353 -1.93 12.59 -28.04
CA GLU A 353 -1.45 13.22 -29.29
C GLU A 353 -0.11 13.95 -29.12
N ARG A 354 0.25 14.33 -27.88
CA ARG A 354 1.47 15.07 -27.55
C ARG A 354 2.62 14.16 -27.12
N GLY A 355 2.35 12.86 -26.93
CA GLY A 355 3.33 11.88 -26.45
C GLY A 355 3.76 12.05 -24.98
N ASN A 356 3.07 12.88 -24.19
CA ASN A 356 3.44 13.18 -22.81
C ASN A 356 2.89 12.17 -21.78
N GLY A 357 2.05 11.24 -22.23
CA GLY A 357 1.46 10.22 -21.38
C GLY A 357 0.71 9.18 -22.18
N PHE A 358 0.42 8.07 -21.56
CA PHE A 358 -0.32 6.95 -22.16
C PHE A 358 -1.17 6.23 -21.12
N SER A 359 -2.12 5.44 -21.60
CA SER A 359 -2.88 4.50 -20.77
C SER A 359 -2.81 3.12 -21.39
N VAL A 360 -2.61 2.09 -20.53
CA VAL A 360 -2.67 0.68 -20.92
C VAL A 360 -3.97 0.11 -20.39
N PHE A 361 -4.80 -0.38 -21.29
CA PHE A 361 -6.03 -1.07 -21.01
C PHE A 361 -5.72 -2.56 -20.92
N CYS A 362 -5.95 -3.16 -19.76
CA CYS A 362 -5.69 -4.58 -19.49
C CYS A 362 -7.01 -5.35 -19.52
N PHE A 363 -7.07 -6.36 -20.37
CA PHE A 363 -8.25 -7.21 -20.56
C PHE A 363 -7.98 -8.63 -20.07
N ARG A 364 -9.04 -9.31 -19.65
CA ARG A 364 -9.06 -10.74 -19.35
C ARG A 364 -10.33 -11.31 -19.97
N ASP A 365 -10.20 -12.34 -20.82
CA ASP A 365 -11.33 -12.95 -21.53
C ASP A 365 -12.18 -11.89 -22.26
N GLY A 366 -11.55 -10.87 -22.85
CA GLY A 366 -12.19 -9.77 -23.56
C GLY A 366 -12.84 -8.69 -22.68
N ALA A 367 -12.87 -8.85 -21.35
CA ALA A 367 -13.39 -7.86 -20.42
C ALA A 367 -12.30 -6.95 -19.86
N LEU A 368 -12.55 -5.64 -19.78
CA LEU A 368 -11.63 -4.69 -19.16
C LEU A 368 -11.53 -4.96 -17.65
N VAL A 369 -10.32 -5.26 -17.15
CA VAL A 369 -10.08 -5.55 -15.72
C VAL A 369 -9.25 -4.48 -15.03
N ALA A 370 -8.41 -3.73 -15.79
CA ALA A 370 -7.64 -2.63 -15.25
C ALA A 370 -7.27 -1.61 -16.33
N VAL A 371 -6.98 -0.39 -15.88
CA VAL A 371 -6.34 0.66 -16.69
C VAL A 371 -5.17 1.24 -15.92
N GLU A 372 -3.99 1.19 -16.53
CA GLU A 372 -2.75 1.79 -16.02
C GLU A 372 -2.54 3.12 -16.76
N SER A 373 -2.61 4.23 -16.05
CA SER A 373 -2.49 5.57 -16.62
C SER A 373 -1.19 6.22 -16.18
N VAL A 374 -0.31 6.53 -17.15
CA VAL A 374 0.95 7.22 -16.92
C VAL A 374 0.80 8.67 -17.37
N ASN A 375 0.90 9.62 -16.44
CA ASN A 375 0.71 11.06 -16.66
C ASN A 375 -0.66 11.42 -17.30
N ARG A 376 -1.69 10.58 -17.11
CA ARG A 376 -3.05 10.76 -17.65
C ARG A 376 -4.14 10.66 -16.57
N PRO A 377 -4.20 11.64 -15.67
CA PRO A 377 -5.15 11.59 -14.54
C PRO A 377 -6.62 11.57 -14.97
N ALA A 378 -6.95 12.17 -16.13
CA ALA A 378 -8.33 12.14 -16.65
C ALA A 378 -8.77 10.73 -17.06
N ASP A 379 -7.88 9.94 -17.66
CA ASP A 379 -8.15 8.55 -18.03
C ASP A 379 -8.31 7.68 -16.79
N HIS A 380 -7.45 7.86 -15.78
CA HIS A 380 -7.59 7.18 -14.50
C HIS A 380 -8.95 7.45 -13.84
N MET A 381 -9.38 8.71 -13.80
CA MET A 381 -10.67 9.07 -13.20
C MET A 381 -11.86 8.47 -13.97
N ALA A 382 -11.76 8.42 -15.31
CA ALA A 382 -12.78 7.78 -16.14
C ALA A 382 -12.78 6.26 -15.96
N ALA A 383 -11.59 5.63 -15.93
CA ALA A 383 -11.42 4.20 -15.72
C ALA A 383 -12.04 3.72 -14.40
N ARG A 384 -11.81 4.46 -13.31
CA ARG A 384 -12.43 4.15 -12.00
C ARG A 384 -13.95 4.12 -12.08
N ARG A 385 -14.55 5.06 -12.80
CA ARG A 385 -16.02 5.13 -12.95
C ARG A 385 -16.56 4.02 -13.85
N VAL A 386 -15.89 3.75 -14.96
CA VAL A 386 -16.27 2.69 -15.91
C VAL A 386 -16.22 1.33 -15.23
N LEU A 387 -15.11 1.01 -14.57
CA LEU A 387 -14.91 -0.26 -13.87
C LEU A 387 -15.85 -0.41 -12.67
N ALA A 388 -16.02 0.64 -11.86
CA ALA A 388 -16.95 0.59 -10.71
C ALA A 388 -18.41 0.45 -11.11
N ALA A 389 -18.79 0.96 -12.29
CA ALA A 389 -20.14 0.81 -12.83
C ALA A 389 -20.33 -0.52 -13.58
N GLY A 390 -19.30 -1.37 -13.70
CA GLY A 390 -19.37 -2.63 -14.47
C GLY A 390 -19.65 -2.43 -15.96
N LEU A 391 -19.28 -1.26 -16.52
CA LEU A 391 -19.55 -0.98 -17.94
C LEU A 391 -18.60 -1.80 -18.81
N THR A 392 -19.16 -2.42 -19.85
CA THR A 392 -18.39 -3.19 -20.82
C THR A 392 -17.56 -2.26 -21.71
N VAL A 393 -16.28 -2.55 -21.79
CA VAL A 393 -15.32 -1.95 -22.73
C VAL A 393 -14.54 -3.12 -23.32
N THR A 394 -14.50 -3.21 -24.66
CA THR A 394 -13.80 -4.28 -25.38
C THR A 394 -12.49 -3.77 -26.01
N PRO A 395 -11.57 -4.66 -26.40
CA PRO A 395 -10.40 -4.27 -27.15
C PRO A 395 -10.73 -3.52 -28.44
N GLU A 396 -11.83 -3.89 -29.12
CA GLU A 396 -12.31 -3.26 -30.36
C GLU A 396 -12.75 -1.81 -30.09
N ASP A 397 -13.46 -1.56 -28.98
CA ASP A 397 -13.83 -0.20 -28.58
C ASP A 397 -12.59 0.69 -28.42
N VAL A 398 -11.54 0.18 -27.76
CA VAL A 398 -10.31 0.93 -27.51
C VAL A 398 -9.53 1.17 -28.80
N ALA A 399 -9.63 0.26 -29.78
CA ALA A 399 -8.98 0.38 -31.07
C ALA A 399 -9.67 1.40 -32.02
N GLU A 400 -10.88 1.84 -31.71
CA GLU A 400 -11.61 2.83 -32.53
C GLU A 400 -10.88 4.19 -32.56
N PRO A 401 -10.72 4.83 -33.72
CA PRO A 401 -10.17 6.17 -33.80
C PRO A 401 -10.97 7.18 -32.97
N GLY A 402 -10.28 7.92 -32.09
CA GLY A 402 -10.91 8.92 -31.20
C GLY A 402 -11.59 8.32 -29.98
N PHE A 403 -11.36 7.04 -29.65
CA PHE A 403 -11.84 6.44 -28.41
C PHE A 403 -11.38 7.24 -27.20
N SER A 404 -12.29 7.42 -26.26
CA SER A 404 -11.93 7.87 -24.90
C SER A 404 -12.90 7.27 -23.87
N LEU A 405 -12.38 6.83 -22.74
CA LEU A 405 -13.20 6.33 -21.62
C LEU A 405 -14.23 7.34 -21.16
N ARG A 406 -13.90 8.63 -21.19
CA ARG A 406 -14.83 9.70 -20.82
C ARG A 406 -16.06 9.75 -21.74
N SER A 407 -15.84 9.64 -23.05
CA SER A 407 -16.90 9.62 -24.04
C SER A 407 -17.73 8.33 -23.95
N HIS A 408 -17.07 7.19 -23.70
CA HIS A 408 -17.73 5.90 -23.47
C HIS A 408 -18.64 5.96 -22.24
N LEU A 409 -18.16 6.46 -21.12
CA LEU A 409 -18.93 6.66 -19.88
C LEU A 409 -20.14 7.58 -20.10
N ALA A 410 -19.97 8.68 -20.85
CA ALA A 410 -21.06 9.63 -21.13
C ALA A 410 -22.17 8.97 -21.98
N ARG A 411 -21.84 8.15 -22.98
CA ARG A 411 -22.80 7.40 -23.80
C ARG A 411 -23.60 6.41 -22.96
N ALA A 412 -22.95 5.63 -22.11
CA ALA A 412 -23.59 4.64 -21.24
C ALA A 412 -24.60 5.29 -20.28
N THR A 413 -24.23 6.43 -19.66
CA THR A 413 -25.10 7.17 -18.72
C THR A 413 -26.34 7.76 -19.40
N VAL A 414 -26.28 8.07 -20.69
CA VAL A 414 -27.43 8.56 -21.47
C VAL A 414 -28.36 7.40 -21.87
N SER A 415 -27.79 6.22 -22.16
CA SER A 415 -28.58 5.01 -22.50
C SER A 415 -29.42 4.54 -21.31
N ASP A 416 -28.83 4.48 -20.10
CA ASP A 416 -29.54 4.05 -18.88
C ASP A 416 -30.70 4.98 -18.51
N ARG A 417 -30.54 6.30 -18.70
CA ARG A 417 -31.64 7.26 -18.46
C ARG A 417 -32.81 7.13 -19.44
N ARG A 418 -32.56 6.60 -20.67
CA ARG A 418 -33.61 6.36 -21.65
C ARG A 418 -34.37 5.04 -21.45
N THR A 419 -33.74 4.07 -20.77
CA THR A 419 -34.35 2.78 -20.45
C THR A 419 -35.13 2.82 -19.14
N SER A 420 -34.94 3.84 -18.30
CA SER A 420 -35.60 4.05 -17.01
C SER A 420 -36.73 5.10 -17.06
N ALA A 421 -37.01 5.69 -18.22
CA ALA A 421 -38.12 6.63 -18.50
C ALA A 421 -39.17 6.00 -19.43
#